data_4ada12134e5508bc85a1644f2ff96828
#
_entry.id   4ada12134e5508bc85a1644f2ff96828
#
_cell.length_a   1.000
_cell.length_b   1.000
_cell.length_c   1.000
_cell.angle_alpha   90.00
_cell.angle_beta   90.00
_cell.angle_gamma   90.00
#
_symmetry.space_group_name_H-M   'P 1'
#
loop_
_entity.id
_entity.type
_entity.pdbx_description
1 polymer ?
#
loop_
_entity_poly.entity_id
_entity_poly.type
_entity_poly.pdbx_seq_one_letter_code
_entity_poly.pdbx_strand_id
1 'polypeptide(L)'
;MKKLKLYSLLFIAVAAFSSCEEEVEAPGTAYASFEAYLGKDITVSPNTDFPQAVKVYSANITGSARTIDLTLSGNLDASSYEVPTSVVIPANSNEGTLNVVFKDQNLDIITDKTLTISMNESAELSVGEDITFNVAKGCNAGSSKFKIAVSLDDWPEEVYWRVVDTDAGAIVIANNATPGYGGYAGLTGTQRDATCLPTGNYVFEIFDGYEDGAGALSFTLDGVQVFSSNGG
;
A
#
# COMPACT_ATOMS: atom_id res chain seq x y z
N MET A 1 -36.37 -70.55 23.80
CA MET A 1 -35.07 -70.37 23.10
C MET A 1 -35.06 -69.24 22.06
N LYS A 2 -36.16 -68.61 21.66
CA LYS A 2 -36.16 -67.47 20.68
C LYS A 2 -35.88 -66.11 21.28
N LYS A 3 -36.10 -65.91 22.58
CA LYS A 3 -35.85 -64.61 23.25
C LYS A 3 -34.41 -64.34 23.58
N LEU A 4 -33.60 -65.35 23.78
CA LEU A 4 -32.17 -65.17 24.11
C LEU A 4 -31.32 -64.68 22.91
N LYS A 5 -31.74 -65.08 21.69
CA LYS A 5 -31.04 -64.63 20.47
C LYS A 5 -31.26 -63.12 20.15
N LEU A 6 -32.41 -62.57 20.57
CA LEU A 6 -32.73 -61.14 20.33
C LEU A 6 -31.92 -60.20 21.19
N TYR A 7 -31.68 -60.58 22.46
CA TYR A 7 -30.85 -59.79 23.34
C TYR A 7 -29.35 -59.79 22.98
N SER A 8 -28.88 -60.91 22.43
CA SER A 8 -27.49 -61.01 21.93
C SER A 8 -27.24 -60.11 20.72
N LEU A 9 -28.23 -59.98 19.81
CA LEU A 9 -28.15 -59.11 18.64
C LEU A 9 -28.22 -57.61 19.04
N LEU A 10 -29.00 -57.29 20.07
CA LEU A 10 -29.11 -55.90 20.57
C LEU A 10 -27.83 -55.45 21.25
N PHE A 11 -27.13 -56.35 21.96
CA PHE A 11 -25.85 -56.02 22.62
C PHE A 11 -24.70 -55.79 21.64
N ILE A 12 -24.68 -56.51 20.52
CA ILE A 12 -23.67 -56.36 19.46
C ILE A 12 -23.92 -55.04 18.70
N ALA A 13 -25.16 -54.61 18.53
CA ALA A 13 -25.48 -53.35 17.86
C ALA A 13 -25.09 -52.11 18.67
N VAL A 14 -25.14 -52.19 20.02
CA VAL A 14 -24.71 -51.08 20.90
C VAL A 14 -23.18 -50.96 20.98
N ALA A 15 -22.45 -52.06 20.85
CA ALA A 15 -20.97 -52.04 20.84
C ALA A 15 -20.36 -51.50 19.53
N ALA A 16 -21.16 -51.45 18.44
CA ALA A 16 -20.66 -50.93 17.17
C ALA A 16 -20.69 -49.37 17.05
N PHE A 17 -21.31 -48.68 18.02
CA PHE A 17 -21.38 -47.19 18.05
C PHE A 17 -20.38 -46.56 19.02
N SER A 18 -19.54 -47.32 19.70
CA SER A 18 -18.35 -46.78 20.37
C SER A 18 -17.20 -46.73 19.35
N SER A 19 -17.41 -46.05 18.23
CA SER A 19 -16.35 -45.59 17.36
C SER A 19 -15.59 -44.51 18.13
N CYS A 20 -14.35 -44.79 18.42
CA CYS A 20 -13.39 -43.80 18.92
C CYS A 20 -13.55 -42.50 18.13
N GLU A 21 -14.03 -41.44 18.78
CA GLU A 21 -13.56 -40.14 18.46
C GLU A 21 -12.09 -40.13 18.92
N GLU A 22 -11.21 -40.60 18.07
CA GLU A 22 -9.84 -40.14 18.11
C GLU A 22 -9.93 -38.66 17.74
N GLU A 23 -9.87 -37.79 18.75
CA GLU A 23 -9.48 -36.39 18.51
C GLU A 23 -8.13 -36.47 17.82
N VAL A 24 -8.17 -36.37 16.49
CA VAL A 24 -6.96 -36.05 15.73
C VAL A 24 -6.63 -34.62 16.15
N GLU A 25 -5.85 -34.49 17.23
CA GLU A 25 -5.10 -33.26 17.46
C GLU A 25 -4.28 -33.05 16.18
N ALA A 26 -4.80 -32.21 15.29
CA ALA A 26 -3.97 -31.67 14.24
C ALA A 26 -2.73 -31.10 14.94
N PRO A 27 -1.51 -31.52 14.52
CA PRO A 27 -0.30 -30.95 15.09
C PRO A 27 -0.48 -29.45 14.98
N GLY A 28 -0.62 -28.78 16.11
CA GLY A 28 -0.92 -27.36 16.21
C GLY A 28 0.26 -26.57 15.73
N THR A 29 0.43 -26.48 14.42
CA THR A 29 1.32 -25.47 13.83
C THR A 29 0.69 -24.14 14.19
N ALA A 30 1.31 -23.43 15.13
CA ALA A 30 0.91 -22.07 15.42
C ALA A 30 1.03 -21.30 14.11
N TYR A 31 -0.04 -20.63 13.73
CA TYR A 31 -0.09 -19.82 12.50
C TYR A 31 -0.48 -18.40 12.87
N ALA A 32 0.18 -17.43 12.28
CA ALA A 32 -0.17 -16.03 12.42
C ALA A 32 -0.28 -15.33 11.05
N SER A 33 -1.17 -14.36 10.93
CA SER A 33 -1.34 -13.57 9.70
C SER A 33 -1.72 -12.14 10.03
N PHE A 34 -1.39 -11.23 9.14
CA PHE A 34 -1.97 -9.88 9.13
C PHE A 34 -3.42 -9.94 8.66
N GLU A 35 -4.20 -8.91 9.00
CA GLU A 35 -5.56 -8.74 8.49
C GLU A 35 -5.57 -8.59 6.96
N ALA A 36 -6.54 -9.24 6.28
CA ALA A 36 -6.57 -9.33 4.82
C ALA A 36 -7.08 -8.04 4.12
N TYR A 37 -7.93 -7.26 4.80
CA TYR A 37 -8.68 -6.15 4.18
C TYR A 37 -8.21 -4.77 4.64
N LEU A 38 -6.96 -4.63 5.05
CA LEU A 38 -6.40 -3.35 5.41
C LEU A 38 -6.15 -2.48 4.17
N GLY A 39 -6.50 -1.21 4.24
CA GLY A 39 -6.07 -0.22 3.24
C GLY A 39 -4.55 -0.06 3.27
N LYS A 40 -3.89 -0.31 2.15
CA LYS A 40 -2.43 -0.32 2.02
C LYS A 40 -1.87 0.97 1.39
N ASP A 41 -2.74 1.82 0.86
CA ASP A 41 -2.37 3.11 0.27
C ASP A 41 -2.48 4.20 1.34
N ILE A 42 -1.34 4.69 1.77
CA ILE A 42 -1.19 5.67 2.83
C ILE A 42 -0.81 7.02 2.21
N THR A 43 -1.59 8.05 2.53
CA THR A 43 -1.25 9.43 2.16
C THR A 43 -0.94 10.22 3.41
N VAL A 44 0.30 10.68 3.54
CA VAL A 44 0.77 11.46 4.69
C VAL A 44 0.69 12.94 4.34
N SER A 45 -0.17 13.68 5.04
CA SER A 45 -0.30 15.12 4.85
C SER A 45 0.91 15.87 5.43
N PRO A 46 1.25 17.05 4.88
CA PRO A 46 2.37 17.83 5.36
C PRO A 46 2.29 18.14 6.86
N ASN A 47 3.41 17.97 7.55
CA ASN A 47 3.57 18.22 8.98
C ASN A 47 2.61 17.44 9.89
N THR A 48 2.14 16.28 9.44
CA THR A 48 1.26 15.42 10.24
C THR A 48 1.79 13.98 10.25
N ASP A 49 1.51 13.28 11.35
CA ASP A 49 1.74 11.84 11.44
C ASP A 49 0.43 11.11 11.06
N PHE A 50 0.58 9.98 10.39
CA PHE A 50 -0.54 9.11 10.03
C PHE A 50 -0.43 7.78 10.79
N PRO A 51 -1.21 7.59 11.87
CA PRO A 51 -1.23 6.33 12.60
C PRO A 51 -2.06 5.28 11.86
N GLN A 52 -1.52 4.08 11.73
CA GLN A 52 -2.17 2.91 11.14
C GLN A 52 -2.10 1.74 12.11
N ALA A 53 -3.24 1.29 12.61
CA ALA A 53 -3.33 0.05 13.36
C ALA A 53 -3.47 -1.13 12.38
N VAL A 54 -2.68 -2.18 12.58
CA VAL A 54 -2.69 -3.42 11.81
C VAL A 54 -3.04 -4.56 12.76
N LYS A 55 -4.11 -5.30 12.48
CA LYS A 55 -4.46 -6.47 13.26
C LYS A 55 -3.59 -7.65 12.86
N VAL A 56 -3.17 -8.42 13.85
CA VAL A 56 -2.45 -9.68 13.68
C VAL A 56 -3.27 -10.77 14.36
N TYR A 57 -3.59 -11.79 13.59
CA TYR A 57 -4.39 -12.92 14.06
C TYR A 57 -3.53 -14.17 14.19
N SER A 58 -3.88 -15.04 15.12
CA SER A 58 -3.29 -16.38 15.19
C SER A 58 -4.37 -17.46 15.23
N ALA A 59 -4.04 -18.62 14.71
CA ALA A 59 -4.96 -19.76 14.66
C ALA A 59 -5.42 -20.23 16.05
N ASN A 60 -4.55 -20.13 17.07
CA ASN A 60 -4.79 -20.68 18.40
C ASN A 60 -4.84 -19.60 19.47
N ILE A 61 -5.69 -19.82 20.48
CA ILE A 61 -5.66 -19.07 21.74
C ILE A 61 -4.76 -19.83 22.72
N THR A 62 -3.82 -19.11 23.35
CA THR A 62 -2.90 -19.69 24.33
C THR A 62 -3.00 -19.00 25.67
N GLY A 63 -2.75 -19.72 26.76
CA GLY A 63 -2.73 -19.16 28.12
C GLY A 63 -1.56 -18.19 28.40
N SER A 64 -0.60 -18.08 27.46
CA SER A 64 0.54 -17.18 27.54
C SER A 64 0.53 -16.19 26.38
N ALA A 65 1.06 -15.00 26.60
CA ALA A 65 1.27 -14.03 25.54
C ALA A 65 2.34 -14.56 24.54
N ARG A 66 2.19 -14.21 23.26
CA ARG A 66 3.11 -14.58 22.18
C ARG A 66 3.68 -13.31 21.55
N THR A 67 4.99 -13.28 21.44
CA THR A 67 5.72 -12.21 20.74
C THR A 67 6.16 -12.74 19.40
N ILE A 68 5.86 -12.00 18.33
CA ILE A 68 6.24 -12.33 16.95
C ILE A 68 7.16 -11.22 16.47
N ASP A 69 8.40 -11.54 16.17
CA ASP A 69 9.39 -10.60 15.67
C ASP A 69 9.08 -10.22 14.23
N LEU A 70 9.40 -8.98 13.87
CA LEU A 70 9.11 -8.38 12.57
C LEU A 70 10.41 -8.03 11.84
N THR A 71 10.36 -8.14 10.51
CA THR A 71 11.40 -7.66 9.61
C THR A 71 10.79 -6.61 8.69
N LEU A 72 11.53 -5.51 8.47
CA LEU A 72 11.10 -4.40 7.63
C LEU A 72 11.93 -4.35 6.36
N SER A 73 11.29 -4.06 5.22
CA SER A 73 11.93 -3.88 3.92
C SER A 73 11.17 -2.85 3.08
N GLY A 74 11.69 -2.54 1.89
CA GLY A 74 11.12 -1.54 0.99
C GLY A 74 12.07 -0.38 0.73
N ASN A 75 11.55 0.70 0.15
CA ASN A 75 12.33 1.88 -0.20
C ASN A 75 11.89 3.16 0.55
N LEU A 76 11.00 3.01 1.55
CA LEU A 76 10.63 4.11 2.43
C LEU A 76 11.81 4.43 3.38
N ASP A 77 12.14 5.70 3.52
CA ASP A 77 13.21 6.15 4.41
C ASP A 77 12.86 5.83 5.88
N ALA A 78 13.85 5.41 6.67
CA ALA A 78 13.63 5.00 8.05
C ALA A 78 13.12 6.14 8.96
N SER A 79 13.32 7.41 8.59
CA SER A 79 12.77 8.55 9.30
C SER A 79 11.28 8.79 9.01
N SER A 80 10.76 8.18 7.95
CA SER A 80 9.37 8.34 7.48
C SER A 80 8.38 7.42 8.19
N TYR A 81 8.83 6.56 9.11
CA TYR A 81 7.94 5.67 9.84
C TYR A 81 8.44 5.33 11.24
N GLU A 82 7.52 4.85 12.07
CA GLU A 82 7.80 4.14 13.32
C GLU A 82 7.03 2.83 13.31
N VAL A 83 7.75 1.71 13.44
CA VAL A 83 7.20 0.36 13.54
C VAL A 83 7.90 -0.37 14.69
N PRO A 84 7.16 -0.98 15.63
CA PRO A 84 7.77 -1.85 16.64
C PRO A 84 8.53 -3.02 15.99
N THR A 85 9.58 -3.51 16.64
CA THR A 85 10.36 -4.67 16.18
C THR A 85 9.62 -5.99 16.33
N SER A 86 8.52 -5.99 17.06
CA SER A 86 7.67 -7.18 17.29
C SER A 86 6.23 -6.78 17.56
N VAL A 87 5.31 -7.72 17.36
CA VAL A 87 3.91 -7.60 17.78
C VAL A 87 3.60 -8.63 18.86
N VAL A 88 2.77 -8.25 19.83
CA VAL A 88 2.36 -9.13 20.92
C VAL A 88 0.89 -9.51 20.75
N ILE A 89 0.61 -10.82 20.76
CA ILE A 89 -0.74 -11.36 20.92
C ILE A 89 -0.90 -11.69 22.41
N PRO A 90 -1.83 -11.04 23.14
CA PRO A 90 -2.00 -11.24 24.57
C PRO A 90 -2.38 -12.67 24.95
N ALA A 91 -2.13 -13.05 26.20
CA ALA A 91 -2.64 -14.31 26.76
C ALA A 91 -4.17 -14.36 26.64
N ASN A 92 -4.70 -15.54 26.37
CA ASN A 92 -6.13 -15.81 26.19
C ASN A 92 -6.77 -15.01 25.03
N SER A 93 -5.96 -14.61 24.04
CA SER A 93 -6.38 -13.93 22.80
C SER A 93 -5.78 -14.62 21.60
N ASN A 94 -6.47 -14.51 20.47
CA ASN A 94 -5.93 -14.83 19.15
C ASN A 94 -5.70 -13.58 18.29
N GLU A 95 -5.80 -12.37 18.89
CA GLU A 95 -5.65 -11.09 18.21
C GLU A 95 -4.60 -10.23 18.92
N GLY A 96 -3.69 -9.66 18.15
CA GLY A 96 -2.76 -8.60 18.52
C GLY A 96 -2.97 -7.35 17.66
N THR A 97 -2.34 -6.25 18.02
CA THR A 97 -2.36 -5.01 17.23
C THR A 97 -0.96 -4.48 17.09
N LEU A 98 -0.52 -4.29 15.86
CA LEU A 98 0.70 -3.60 15.50
C LEU A 98 0.35 -2.15 15.17
N ASN A 99 0.92 -1.19 15.89
CA ASN A 99 0.73 0.22 15.62
C ASN A 99 1.90 0.72 14.76
N VAL A 100 1.59 1.14 13.54
CA VAL A 100 2.51 1.75 12.59
C VAL A 100 2.21 3.23 12.55
N VAL A 101 3.24 4.09 12.56
CA VAL A 101 3.07 5.52 12.37
C VAL A 101 3.88 5.93 11.14
N PHE A 102 3.25 6.53 10.16
CA PHE A 102 3.90 7.14 9.01
C PHE A 102 4.07 8.63 9.24
N LYS A 103 5.25 9.19 8.87
CA LYS A 103 5.66 10.57 9.16
C LYS A 103 5.94 11.33 7.88
N ASP A 104 5.63 12.62 7.85
CA ASP A 104 6.00 13.52 6.75
C ASP A 104 7.49 13.92 6.84
N GLN A 105 8.37 12.93 6.74
CA GLN A 105 9.82 13.14 6.69
C GLN A 105 10.38 12.39 5.49
N ASN A 106 11.23 13.03 4.69
CA ASN A 106 11.86 12.45 3.50
C ASN A 106 10.88 11.80 2.50
N LEU A 107 9.61 12.24 2.51
CA LEU A 107 8.62 11.85 1.51
C LEU A 107 8.70 12.78 0.31
N ASP A 108 8.72 12.19 -0.87
CA ASP A 108 8.72 12.88 -2.15
C ASP A 108 7.27 12.99 -2.68
N ILE A 109 6.92 14.14 -3.22
CA ILE A 109 5.59 14.35 -3.80
C ILE A 109 5.43 13.63 -5.16
N ILE A 110 6.53 13.39 -5.87
CA ILE A 110 6.54 12.77 -7.21
C ILE A 110 6.45 11.26 -7.10
N THR A 111 7.26 10.66 -6.20
CA THR A 111 7.48 9.21 -6.14
C THR A 111 6.93 8.63 -4.84
N ASP A 112 5.93 7.76 -4.97
CA ASP A 112 5.43 7.01 -3.83
C ASP A 112 6.46 5.94 -3.42
N LYS A 113 6.54 5.64 -2.12
CA LYS A 113 7.50 4.72 -1.51
C LYS A 113 6.77 3.52 -0.93
N THR A 114 7.50 2.45 -0.66
CA THR A 114 6.94 1.23 -0.09
C THR A 114 7.60 0.88 1.23
N LEU A 115 6.77 0.39 2.18
CA LEU A 115 7.19 -0.27 3.41
C LEU A 115 6.54 -1.64 3.46
N THR A 116 7.35 -2.68 3.50
CA THR A 116 6.88 -4.06 3.69
C THR A 116 7.24 -4.52 5.09
N ILE A 117 6.27 -5.09 5.78
CA ILE A 117 6.40 -5.67 7.12
C ILE A 117 6.16 -7.16 6.99
N SER A 118 7.13 -7.96 7.40
CA SER A 118 7.09 -9.43 7.42
C SER A 118 7.12 -9.92 8.85
N MET A 119 6.35 -10.94 9.19
CA MET A 119 6.48 -11.67 10.44
C MET A 119 7.56 -12.73 10.27
N ASN A 120 8.41 -12.92 11.28
CA ASN A 120 9.48 -13.90 11.23
C ASN A 120 8.94 -15.30 11.58
N GLU A 121 9.14 -16.26 10.68
CA GLU A 121 8.86 -17.67 10.95
C GLU A 121 9.79 -18.25 12.02
N SER A 122 9.31 -19.27 12.71
CA SER A 122 10.12 -20.08 13.61
C SER A 122 9.76 -21.57 13.46
N ALA A 123 10.49 -22.45 14.15
CA ALA A 123 10.18 -23.89 14.12
C ALA A 123 8.77 -24.21 14.66
N GLU A 124 8.17 -23.30 15.45
CA GLU A 124 6.89 -23.48 16.11
C GLU A 124 5.79 -22.57 15.55
N LEU A 125 6.14 -21.61 14.65
CA LEU A 125 5.23 -20.62 14.09
C LEU A 125 5.39 -20.50 12.59
N SER A 126 4.35 -20.85 11.85
CA SER A 126 4.19 -20.48 10.43
C SER A 126 3.49 -19.13 10.31
N VAL A 127 3.85 -18.35 9.31
CA VAL A 127 3.30 -17.01 9.10
C VAL A 127 2.62 -16.89 7.73
N GLY A 128 1.66 -15.98 7.62
CA GLY A 128 1.00 -15.63 6.39
C GLY A 128 1.80 -14.64 5.54
N GLU A 129 1.14 -14.10 4.52
CA GLU A 129 1.74 -13.12 3.61
C GLU A 129 2.16 -11.83 4.33
N ASP A 130 3.19 -11.21 3.80
CA ASP A 130 3.67 -9.89 4.21
C ASP A 130 2.63 -8.81 3.92
N ILE A 131 2.69 -7.71 4.67
CA ILE A 131 1.91 -6.53 4.38
C ILE A 131 2.82 -5.44 3.79
N THR A 132 2.42 -4.90 2.62
CA THR A 132 3.15 -3.83 1.96
C THR A 132 2.27 -2.59 1.88
N PHE A 133 2.75 -1.48 2.43
CA PHE A 133 2.14 -0.16 2.33
C PHE A 133 2.76 0.63 1.19
N ASN A 134 1.91 1.28 0.37
CA ASN A 134 2.31 2.32 -0.57
C ASN A 134 2.15 3.67 0.12
N VAL A 135 3.25 4.39 0.30
CA VAL A 135 3.27 5.63 1.07
C VAL A 135 3.52 6.81 0.15
N ALA A 136 2.56 7.70 0.09
CA ALA A 136 2.59 8.90 -0.73
C ALA A 136 2.61 10.15 0.15
N LYS A 137 3.37 11.17 -0.28
CA LYS A 137 3.22 12.52 0.29
C LYS A 137 1.93 13.14 -0.18
N GLY A 138 1.10 13.60 0.75
CA GLY A 138 -0.13 14.34 0.49
C GLY A 138 0.09 15.83 0.28
N CYS A 139 -0.99 16.54 0.02
CA CYS A 139 -1.06 18.01 0.00
C CYS A 139 -1.72 18.54 1.27
N ASN A 140 -1.60 19.84 1.52
CA ASN A 140 -2.35 20.52 2.57
C ASN A 140 -3.85 20.42 2.29
N ALA A 141 -4.66 20.48 3.33
CA ALA A 141 -6.11 20.52 3.20
C ALA A 141 -6.56 21.65 2.25
N GLY A 142 -7.52 21.37 1.37
CA GLY A 142 -7.97 22.30 0.33
C GLY A 142 -7.05 22.40 -0.89
N SER A 143 -6.13 21.45 -1.06
CA SER A 143 -5.29 21.33 -2.26
C SER A 143 -5.35 19.91 -2.79
N SER A 144 -5.31 19.78 -4.14
CA SER A 144 -5.21 18.50 -4.84
C SER A 144 -3.81 18.25 -5.35
N LYS A 145 -3.33 17.00 -5.27
CA LYS A 145 -2.03 16.60 -5.79
C LYS A 145 -2.13 16.41 -7.31
N PHE A 146 -1.51 17.30 -8.04
CA PHE A 146 -1.27 17.16 -9.47
C PHE A 146 0.04 16.40 -9.70
N LYS A 147 -0.01 15.35 -10.51
CA LYS A 147 1.18 14.60 -10.97
C LYS A 147 1.09 14.48 -12.49
N ILE A 148 2.20 14.76 -13.18
CA ILE A 148 2.32 14.60 -14.62
C ILE A 148 3.46 13.65 -14.95
N ALA A 149 3.29 12.85 -15.99
CA ALA A 149 4.30 12.02 -16.60
C ALA A 149 4.34 12.32 -18.10
N VAL A 150 5.53 12.64 -18.62
CA VAL A 150 5.78 12.91 -20.04
C VAL A 150 6.82 11.92 -20.52
N SER A 151 6.45 11.05 -21.45
CA SER A 151 7.38 10.13 -22.13
C SER A 151 7.95 10.85 -23.34
N LEU A 152 9.21 11.23 -23.21
CA LEU A 152 9.91 12.01 -24.23
C LEU A 152 10.13 11.16 -25.49
N ASP A 153 10.02 11.80 -26.64
CA ASP A 153 10.41 11.30 -27.95
C ASP A 153 11.90 11.60 -28.25
N ASP A 154 12.28 11.62 -29.52
CA ASP A 154 13.68 11.87 -29.96
C ASP A 154 14.06 13.36 -29.89
N TRP A 155 13.07 14.27 -29.70
CA TRP A 155 13.24 15.73 -29.70
C TRP A 155 12.70 16.38 -28.43
N PRO A 156 13.23 16.03 -27.24
CA PRO A 156 12.67 16.44 -25.96
C PRO A 156 12.69 17.95 -25.71
N GLU A 157 13.59 18.67 -26.36
CA GLU A 157 13.72 20.13 -26.25
C GLU A 157 12.55 20.92 -26.85
N GLU A 158 11.74 20.31 -27.71
CA GLU A 158 10.61 20.94 -28.39
C GLU A 158 9.36 20.98 -27.54
N VAL A 159 9.32 20.20 -26.45
CA VAL A 159 8.15 20.11 -25.59
C VAL A 159 8.21 21.16 -24.50
N TYR A 160 7.14 21.97 -24.42
CA TYR A 160 6.88 22.86 -23.30
C TYR A 160 5.46 22.64 -22.77
N TRP A 161 5.32 22.46 -21.48
CA TRP A 161 4.02 22.41 -20.83
C TRP A 161 3.98 23.28 -19.56
N ARG A 162 2.78 23.73 -19.20
CA ARG A 162 2.54 24.49 -17.97
C ARG A 162 1.13 24.28 -17.44
N VAL A 163 0.98 24.51 -16.14
CA VAL A 163 -0.31 24.69 -15.48
C VAL A 163 -0.43 26.16 -15.07
N VAL A 164 -1.51 26.80 -15.48
CA VAL A 164 -1.80 28.21 -15.19
C VAL A 164 -3.00 28.30 -14.26
N ASP A 165 -2.86 29.00 -13.15
CA ASP A 165 -3.98 29.47 -12.34
C ASP A 165 -4.66 30.62 -13.11
N THR A 166 -5.90 30.40 -13.56
CA THR A 166 -6.61 31.38 -14.38
C THR A 166 -7.17 32.54 -13.58
N ASP A 167 -7.38 32.37 -12.28
CA ASP A 167 -7.87 33.43 -11.41
C ASP A 167 -6.73 34.42 -11.08
N ALA A 168 -5.52 33.91 -10.87
CA ALA A 168 -4.31 34.69 -10.61
C ALA A 168 -3.56 35.11 -11.89
N GLY A 169 -3.82 34.45 -13.04
CA GLY A 169 -3.06 34.61 -14.27
C GLY A 169 -1.60 34.19 -14.15
N ALA A 170 -1.27 33.25 -13.25
CA ALA A 170 0.08 32.86 -12.90
C ALA A 170 0.39 31.41 -13.27
N ILE A 171 1.60 31.14 -13.74
CA ILE A 171 2.10 29.76 -13.92
C ILE A 171 2.37 29.17 -12.55
N VAL A 172 1.76 28.02 -12.24
CA VAL A 172 1.93 27.31 -10.98
C VAL A 172 3.07 26.29 -11.07
N ILE A 173 3.15 25.59 -12.21
CA ILE A 173 4.20 24.62 -12.51
C ILE A 173 4.40 24.54 -14.03
N ALA A 174 5.62 24.29 -14.45
CA ALA A 174 5.99 24.08 -15.85
C ALA A 174 7.26 23.21 -15.91
N ASN A 175 7.51 22.58 -17.06
CA ASN A 175 8.76 21.83 -17.26
C ASN A 175 9.99 22.72 -17.49
N ASN A 176 9.83 24.03 -17.62
CA ASN A 176 10.91 24.98 -17.71
C ASN A 176 10.64 26.19 -16.81
N ALA A 177 11.63 26.54 -15.99
CA ALA A 177 11.54 27.73 -15.10
C ALA A 177 11.38 29.03 -15.86
N THR A 178 11.97 29.14 -17.05
CA THR A 178 11.70 30.22 -18.01
C THR A 178 10.68 29.72 -19.02
N PRO A 179 9.51 30.37 -19.16
CA PRO A 179 8.51 29.92 -20.13
C PRO A 179 9.10 29.77 -21.54
N GLY A 180 8.91 28.59 -22.13
CA GLY A 180 9.40 28.26 -23.46
C GLY A 180 10.09 26.88 -23.54
N TYR A 181 10.55 26.56 -24.72
CA TYR A 181 11.17 25.29 -25.07
C TYR A 181 12.53 25.06 -24.40
N GLY A 182 13.06 23.84 -24.48
CA GLY A 182 14.37 23.46 -23.97
C GLY A 182 14.40 22.92 -22.55
N GLY A 183 13.27 22.85 -21.86
CA GLY A 183 13.22 22.35 -20.47
C GLY A 183 13.63 20.90 -20.31
N TYR A 184 13.46 20.09 -21.35
CA TYR A 184 13.87 18.68 -21.38
C TYR A 184 15.08 18.40 -22.25
N ALA A 185 15.80 19.43 -22.70
CA ALA A 185 16.96 19.27 -23.58
C ALA A 185 17.99 18.27 -23.00
N GLY A 186 18.34 17.25 -23.78
CA GLY A 186 19.29 16.21 -23.39
C GLY A 186 18.75 15.16 -22.42
N LEU A 187 17.47 15.21 -22.02
CA LEU A 187 16.81 14.19 -21.22
C LEU A 187 16.21 13.11 -22.11
N THR A 188 15.98 11.93 -21.55
CA THR A 188 15.36 10.78 -22.22
C THR A 188 14.39 10.07 -21.29
N GLY A 189 13.52 9.21 -21.85
CA GLY A 189 12.57 8.41 -21.10
C GLY A 189 11.42 9.21 -20.53
N THR A 190 10.85 8.78 -19.41
CA THR A 190 9.68 9.42 -18.81
C THR A 190 10.10 10.41 -17.73
N GLN A 191 9.81 11.67 -17.94
CA GLN A 191 9.96 12.73 -16.92
C GLN A 191 8.69 12.84 -16.10
N ARG A 192 8.84 13.16 -14.81
CA ARG A 192 7.73 13.28 -13.88
C ARG A 192 7.89 14.54 -13.04
N ASP A 193 6.75 15.24 -12.88
CA ASP A 193 6.64 16.40 -12.02
C ASP A 193 5.36 16.34 -11.20
N ALA A 194 5.35 17.03 -10.06
CA ALA A 194 4.19 17.10 -9.20
C ALA A 194 4.14 18.41 -8.43
N THR A 195 2.93 18.85 -8.11
CA THR A 195 2.70 19.99 -7.23
C THR A 195 1.35 19.86 -6.52
N CYS A 196 1.16 20.63 -5.47
CA CYS A 196 -0.14 20.77 -4.83
C CYS A 196 -0.84 22.00 -5.41
N LEU A 197 -2.02 21.79 -5.99
CA LEU A 197 -2.89 22.82 -6.52
C LEU A 197 -3.95 23.16 -5.47
N PRO A 198 -3.96 24.37 -4.89
CA PRO A 198 -5.09 24.84 -4.07
C PRO A 198 -6.42 24.77 -4.84
N THR A 199 -7.53 24.78 -4.14
CA THR A 199 -8.85 24.87 -4.82
C THR A 199 -8.90 26.13 -5.67
N GLY A 200 -9.17 26.00 -6.98
CA GLY A 200 -9.16 27.11 -7.95
C GLY A 200 -9.46 26.62 -9.36
N ASN A 201 -9.33 27.53 -10.32
CA ASN A 201 -9.50 27.26 -11.75
C ASN A 201 -8.13 27.20 -12.43
N TYR A 202 -7.86 26.10 -13.12
CA TYR A 202 -6.56 25.83 -13.75
C TYR A 202 -6.72 25.43 -15.21
N VAL A 203 -5.76 25.82 -16.02
CA VAL A 203 -5.62 25.35 -17.40
C VAL A 203 -4.26 24.65 -17.53
N PHE A 204 -4.28 23.43 -18.06
CA PHE A 204 -3.10 22.75 -18.53
C PHE A 204 -2.88 23.10 -20.00
N GLU A 205 -1.69 23.54 -20.34
CA GLU A 205 -1.28 23.87 -21.70
C GLU A 205 -0.03 23.08 -22.06
N ILE A 206 -0.02 22.52 -23.27
CA ILE A 206 1.13 21.86 -23.87
C ILE A 206 1.41 22.45 -25.23
N PHE A 207 2.68 22.63 -25.54
CA PHE A 207 3.17 23.21 -26.77
C PHE A 207 4.26 22.29 -27.32
N ASP A 208 4.24 22.13 -28.62
CA ASP A 208 5.21 21.44 -29.42
C ASP A 208 5.85 22.43 -30.42
N GLY A 209 7.16 22.50 -30.46
CA GLY A 209 7.89 23.49 -31.25
C GLY A 209 7.82 23.28 -32.75
N TYR A 210 7.62 22.04 -33.19
CA TYR A 210 7.58 21.67 -34.61
C TYR A 210 6.24 21.13 -35.08
N GLU A 211 5.29 20.95 -34.16
CA GLU A 211 3.93 20.47 -34.44
C GLU A 211 3.89 19.03 -35.00
N ASP A 212 4.87 18.21 -34.62
CA ASP A 212 4.98 16.81 -35.05
C ASP A 212 4.68 15.80 -33.94
N GLY A 213 4.42 16.27 -32.72
CA GLY A 213 3.98 15.49 -31.57
C GLY A 213 4.86 15.69 -30.34
N ALA A 214 4.23 15.88 -29.19
CA ALA A 214 4.92 16.22 -27.93
C ALA A 214 5.32 15.00 -27.07
N GLY A 215 5.31 13.80 -27.64
CA GLY A 215 5.47 12.56 -26.88
C GLY A 215 4.20 12.21 -26.06
N ALA A 216 4.17 10.98 -25.54
CA ALA A 216 3.01 10.55 -24.75
C ALA A 216 3.00 11.22 -23.36
N LEU A 217 1.86 11.73 -22.95
CA LEU A 217 1.74 12.34 -21.63
C LEU A 217 0.45 11.92 -20.92
N SER A 218 0.52 11.93 -19.61
CA SER A 218 -0.66 11.77 -18.74
C SER A 218 -0.52 12.59 -17.49
N PHE A 219 -1.67 13.04 -16.93
CA PHE A 219 -1.65 13.60 -15.59
C PHE A 219 -2.82 13.13 -14.74
N THR A 220 -2.61 13.16 -13.44
CA THR A 220 -3.57 12.76 -12.41
C THR A 220 -3.81 13.89 -11.43
N LEU A 221 -5.02 13.90 -10.85
CA LEU A 221 -5.36 14.68 -9.66
C LEU A 221 -5.74 13.71 -8.54
N ASP A 222 -5.05 13.78 -7.41
CA ASP A 222 -5.25 12.90 -6.25
C ASP A 222 -5.24 11.40 -6.61
N GLY A 223 -4.37 11.02 -7.56
CA GLY A 223 -4.25 9.66 -8.08
C GLY A 223 -5.26 9.27 -9.16
N VAL A 224 -6.26 10.09 -9.43
CA VAL A 224 -7.24 9.85 -10.51
C VAL A 224 -6.71 10.42 -11.81
N GLN A 225 -6.62 9.58 -12.86
CA GLN A 225 -6.20 10.04 -14.18
C GLN A 225 -7.25 10.97 -14.79
N VAL A 226 -6.85 12.20 -15.09
CA VAL A 226 -7.71 13.25 -15.67
C VAL A 226 -7.49 13.35 -17.17
N PHE A 227 -6.24 13.14 -17.62
CA PHE A 227 -5.88 13.25 -19.02
C PHE A 227 -4.80 12.24 -19.41
N SER A 228 -4.86 11.78 -20.67
CA SER A 228 -3.76 11.08 -21.34
C SER A 228 -3.80 11.32 -22.83
N SER A 229 -2.60 11.43 -23.45
CA SER A 229 -2.37 11.49 -24.89
C SER A 229 -1.28 10.51 -25.26
N ASN A 230 -1.36 9.93 -26.46
CA ASN A 230 -0.34 9.04 -27.01
C ASN A 230 0.76 9.77 -27.80
N GLY A 231 0.74 11.09 -27.81
CA GLY A 231 1.83 11.91 -28.34
C GLY A 231 1.80 12.17 -29.85
N GLY A 232 0.69 11.84 -30.53
CA GLY A 232 0.55 12.12 -31.97
C GLY A 232 -0.70 12.92 -32.27
#